data_de9821103492d1c8b0def1345d022d8e
#
_entry.id   de9821103492d1c8b0def1345d022d8e
#
_cell.length_a   1.000
_cell.length_b   1.000
_cell.length_c   1.000
_cell.angle_alpha   90.00
_cell.angle_beta   90.00
_cell.angle_gamma   90.00
#
_symmetry.space_group_name_H-M   'P 1'
#
loop_
_entity.id
_entity.type
_entity.pdbx_description
1 polymer ?
#
loop_
_entity_poly.entity_id
_entity_poly.type
_entity_poly.pdbx_seq_one_letter_code
_entity_poly.pdbx_strand_id
1 'polypeptide(L)'
;MSVETTTRIMNGYFEALFSGADFSAFFTEDVSWTTTETGDHVSGREAVRNLIIKLHTETFNAHPELRRSGIADGYAFVEADFVGTHTGQFADIPPTGAAIRVPYCVTYDVVDDGIRALRGYMPMLLIRQQLEQASAPAS
;
A
#
# COMPACT_ATOMS: atom_id res chain seq x y z
N MET A 1 15.11 19.94 -4.15
CA MET A 1 13.92 19.35 -3.49
C MET A 1 13.32 20.36 -2.53
N SER A 2 12.03 20.40 -2.40
CA SER A 2 11.31 21.32 -1.52
C SER A 2 10.03 20.68 -1.02
N VAL A 3 9.41 21.25 0.01
CA VAL A 3 8.09 20.82 0.48
C VAL A 3 7.05 20.96 -0.63
N GLU A 4 7.11 22.05 -1.41
CA GLU A 4 6.18 22.28 -2.53
C GLU A 4 6.32 21.21 -3.61
N THR A 5 7.54 20.82 -3.97
CA THR A 5 7.78 19.76 -4.96
C THR A 5 7.30 18.42 -4.43
N THR A 6 7.61 18.11 -3.17
CA THR A 6 7.15 16.87 -2.51
C THR A 6 5.61 16.82 -2.49
N THR A 7 4.97 17.93 -2.12
CA THR A 7 3.50 18.03 -2.08
C THR A 7 2.89 17.78 -3.45
N ARG A 8 3.45 18.38 -4.50
CA ARG A 8 2.95 18.19 -5.87
C ARG A 8 3.03 16.73 -6.31
N ILE A 9 4.17 16.08 -6.04
CA ILE A 9 4.38 14.67 -6.41
C ILE A 9 3.41 13.77 -5.64
N MET A 10 3.30 13.96 -4.33
CA MET A 10 2.44 13.12 -3.50
C MET A 10 0.95 13.31 -3.83
N ASN A 11 0.51 14.53 -4.04
CA ASN A 11 -0.88 14.79 -4.43
C ASN A 11 -1.20 14.18 -5.80
N GLY A 12 -0.28 14.28 -6.76
CA GLY A 12 -0.45 13.64 -8.06
C GLY A 12 -0.54 12.12 -7.95
N TYR A 13 0.31 11.53 -7.14
CA TYR A 13 0.31 10.08 -6.87
C TYR A 13 -1.02 9.63 -6.28
N PHE A 14 -1.50 10.27 -5.21
CA PHE A 14 -2.75 9.89 -4.56
C PHE A 14 -3.94 10.09 -5.49
N GLU A 15 -3.99 11.19 -6.23
CA GLU A 15 -5.06 11.43 -7.19
C GLU A 15 -5.12 10.33 -8.25
N ALA A 16 -3.98 9.95 -8.81
CA ALA A 16 -3.89 8.87 -9.79
C ALA A 16 -4.30 7.52 -9.18
N LEU A 17 -3.81 7.21 -7.98
CA LEU A 17 -4.11 5.94 -7.30
C LEU A 17 -5.61 5.78 -7.07
N PHE A 18 -6.29 6.82 -6.58
CA PHE A 18 -7.71 6.75 -6.25
C PHE A 18 -8.64 6.91 -7.44
N SER A 19 -8.17 7.50 -8.54
CA SER A 19 -8.98 7.65 -9.76
C SER A 19 -8.83 6.47 -10.73
N GLY A 20 -7.93 5.52 -10.44
CA GLY A 20 -7.64 4.43 -11.35
C GLY A 20 -6.70 4.80 -12.51
N ALA A 21 -6.09 5.99 -12.46
CA ALA A 21 -5.09 6.40 -13.43
C ALA A 21 -3.73 5.75 -13.14
N ASP A 22 -2.75 5.97 -14.01
CA ASP A 22 -1.42 5.37 -13.85
C ASP A 22 -0.61 6.11 -12.78
N PHE A 23 -0.68 5.61 -11.54
CA PHE A 23 0.07 6.16 -10.42
C PHE A 23 1.58 5.93 -10.53
N SER A 24 2.02 4.95 -11.32
CA SER A 24 3.45 4.65 -11.49
C SER A 24 4.22 5.75 -12.22
N ALA A 25 3.51 6.66 -12.87
CA ALA A 25 4.12 7.84 -13.49
C ALA A 25 4.84 8.73 -12.46
N PHE A 26 4.47 8.63 -11.19
CA PHE A 26 5.07 9.40 -10.10
C PHE A 26 6.24 8.68 -9.42
N PHE A 27 6.63 7.50 -9.90
CA PHE A 27 7.77 6.74 -9.39
C PHE A 27 9.03 7.05 -10.18
N THR A 28 10.18 7.02 -9.50
CA THR A 28 11.48 6.96 -10.19
C THR A 28 11.64 5.57 -10.82
N GLU A 29 12.58 5.43 -11.76
CA GLU A 29 12.82 4.13 -12.39
C GLU A 29 13.33 3.08 -11.40
N ASP A 30 14.10 3.50 -10.41
CA ASP A 30 14.68 2.63 -9.38
C ASP A 30 13.83 2.54 -8.12
N VAL A 31 12.57 2.93 -8.17
CA VAL A 31 11.65 2.90 -7.02
C VAL A 31 11.66 1.52 -6.36
N SER A 32 11.55 1.51 -5.03
CA SER A 32 11.47 0.28 -4.25
C SER A 32 10.25 0.26 -3.34
N TRP A 33 9.78 -0.94 -3.06
CA TRP A 33 8.78 -1.21 -2.04
C TRP A 33 9.38 -2.17 -1.02
N THR A 34 9.21 -1.88 0.25
CA THR A 34 9.57 -2.79 1.33
C THR A 34 8.35 -3.02 2.23
N THR A 35 8.01 -4.28 2.45
CA THR A 35 7.05 -4.67 3.49
C THR A 35 7.84 -4.84 4.77
N THR A 36 7.74 -3.88 5.68
CA THR A 36 8.69 -3.77 6.80
C THR A 36 8.60 -4.94 7.77
N GLU A 37 7.41 -5.50 8.00
CA GLU A 37 7.23 -6.59 8.95
C GLU A 37 7.85 -7.91 8.47
N THR A 38 7.84 -8.16 7.15
CA THR A 38 8.39 -9.41 6.58
C THR A 38 9.79 -9.23 6.01
N GLY A 39 10.18 -7.99 5.70
CA GLY A 39 11.42 -7.70 5.00
C GLY A 39 11.35 -7.90 3.48
N ASP A 40 10.20 -8.26 2.94
CA ASP A 40 10.04 -8.43 1.50
C ASP A 40 10.34 -7.12 0.77
N HIS A 41 11.08 -7.22 -0.32
CA HIS A 41 11.58 -6.06 -1.05
C HIS A 41 11.41 -6.27 -2.56
N VAL A 42 10.89 -5.25 -3.23
CA VAL A 42 10.67 -5.24 -4.68
C VAL A 42 11.24 -3.95 -5.24
N SER A 43 11.93 -4.03 -6.38
CA SER A 43 12.54 -2.87 -7.04
C SER A 43 12.06 -2.74 -8.47
N GLY A 44 11.98 -1.51 -8.95
CA GLY A 44 11.59 -1.17 -10.30
C GLY A 44 10.15 -0.71 -10.41
N ARG A 45 9.94 0.26 -11.29
CA ARG A 45 8.63 0.91 -11.47
C ARG A 45 7.51 -0.09 -11.78
N GLU A 46 7.74 -0.98 -12.72
CA GLU A 46 6.72 -1.96 -13.11
C GLU A 46 6.43 -2.97 -12.00
N ALA A 47 7.48 -3.48 -11.34
CA ALA A 47 7.33 -4.47 -10.28
C ALA A 47 6.58 -3.89 -9.07
N VAL A 48 6.90 -2.66 -8.67
CA VAL A 48 6.22 -1.99 -7.57
C VAL A 48 4.76 -1.70 -7.93
N ARG A 49 4.51 -1.20 -9.14
CA ARG A 49 3.16 -0.97 -9.64
C ARG A 49 2.33 -2.25 -9.59
N ASN A 50 2.87 -3.35 -10.10
CA ASN A 50 2.16 -4.63 -10.16
C ASN A 50 1.86 -5.17 -8.75
N LEU A 51 2.78 -5.00 -7.81
CA LEU A 51 2.56 -5.41 -6.43
C LEU A 51 1.41 -4.65 -5.79
N ILE A 52 1.34 -3.34 -5.99
CA ILE A 52 0.26 -2.50 -5.44
C ILE A 52 -1.08 -2.88 -6.06
N ILE A 53 -1.14 -3.05 -7.38
CA ILE A 53 -2.36 -3.45 -8.07
C ILE A 53 -2.82 -4.82 -7.58
N LYS A 54 -1.91 -5.79 -7.49
CA LYS A 54 -2.24 -7.14 -7.04
C LYS A 54 -2.82 -7.15 -5.63
N LEU A 55 -2.20 -6.39 -4.71
CA LEU A 55 -2.67 -6.31 -3.33
C LEU A 55 -4.10 -5.78 -3.25
N HIS A 56 -4.42 -4.76 -4.05
CA HIS A 56 -5.70 -4.04 -3.95
C HIS A 56 -6.81 -4.65 -4.81
N THR A 57 -6.50 -5.44 -5.84
CA THR A 57 -7.50 -5.96 -6.77
C THR A 57 -7.58 -7.48 -6.84
N GLU A 58 -6.52 -8.19 -6.49
CA GLU A 58 -6.47 -9.66 -6.58
C GLU A 58 -6.46 -10.31 -5.20
N THR A 59 -5.49 -9.98 -4.36
CA THR A 59 -5.38 -10.53 -3.00
C THR A 59 -6.57 -10.09 -2.16
N PHE A 60 -6.90 -8.82 -2.26
CA PHE A 60 -8.09 -8.23 -1.66
C PHE A 60 -8.80 -7.41 -2.73
N ASN A 61 -10.10 -7.28 -2.59
CA ASN A 61 -10.83 -6.20 -3.25
C ASN A 61 -10.87 -5.06 -2.25
N ALA A 62 -9.92 -4.15 -2.35
CA ALA A 62 -9.64 -3.17 -1.31
C ALA A 62 -9.87 -1.74 -1.76
N HIS A 63 -10.32 -0.93 -0.83
CA HIS A 63 -10.47 0.52 -1.00
C HIS A 63 -10.05 1.18 0.30
N PRO A 64 -8.76 1.53 0.44
CA PRO A 64 -8.26 2.12 1.67
C PRO A 64 -8.97 3.42 2.02
N GLU A 65 -9.18 3.63 3.31
CA GLU A 65 -9.74 4.89 3.84
C GLU A 65 -8.62 5.66 4.52
N LEU A 66 -8.32 6.85 4.00
CA LEU A 66 -7.26 7.70 4.55
C LEU A 66 -7.69 8.29 5.88
N ARG A 67 -6.78 8.30 6.86
CA ARG A 67 -6.97 8.93 8.16
C ARG A 67 -6.24 10.26 8.24
N ARG A 68 -4.94 10.24 7.98
CA ARG A 68 -4.10 11.45 8.01
C ARG A 68 -2.86 11.23 7.17
N SER A 69 -2.25 12.33 6.77
CA SER A 69 -0.98 12.30 6.07
C SER A 69 -0.13 13.48 6.51
N GLY A 70 1.18 13.37 6.29
CA GLY A 70 2.11 14.46 6.53
C GLY A 70 3.12 14.50 5.40
N ILE A 71 3.58 15.70 5.08
CA ILE A 71 4.53 15.94 4.00
C ILE A 71 5.63 16.86 4.52
N ALA A 72 6.87 16.46 4.26
CA ALA A 72 8.05 17.26 4.53
C ALA A 72 8.88 17.37 3.26
N ASP A 73 10.03 17.98 3.35
CA ASP A 73 10.96 18.04 2.22
C ASP A 73 11.56 16.64 1.99
N GLY A 74 11.20 16.01 0.85
CA GLY A 74 11.72 14.70 0.47
C GLY A 74 11.13 13.52 1.22
N TYR A 75 10.07 13.73 2.01
CA TYR A 75 9.48 12.67 2.84
C TYR A 75 7.98 12.89 3.00
N ALA A 76 7.24 11.79 3.03
CA ALA A 76 5.80 11.83 3.33
C ALA A 76 5.38 10.55 4.03
N PHE A 77 4.25 10.59 4.73
CA PHE A 77 3.60 9.41 5.28
C PHE A 77 2.09 9.49 5.10
N VAL A 78 1.45 8.33 5.11
CA VAL A 78 0.00 8.23 5.14
C VAL A 78 -0.40 7.18 6.17
N GLU A 79 -1.35 7.53 7.03
CA GLU A 79 -2.04 6.58 7.89
C GLU A 79 -3.43 6.35 7.33
N ALA A 80 -3.82 5.09 7.21
CA ALA A 80 -5.09 4.71 6.62
C ALA A 80 -5.63 3.44 7.26
N ASP A 81 -6.90 3.13 6.99
CA ASP A 81 -7.44 1.80 7.23
C ASP A 81 -7.44 1.04 5.91
N PHE A 82 -6.87 -0.16 5.92
CA PHE A 82 -6.95 -1.08 4.80
C PHE A 82 -8.28 -1.82 4.91
N VAL A 83 -9.21 -1.47 4.03
CA VAL A 83 -10.58 -1.99 4.05
C VAL A 83 -10.79 -2.79 2.78
N GLY A 84 -11.22 -4.04 2.92
CA GLY A 84 -11.45 -4.86 1.75
C GLY A 84 -11.98 -6.23 2.06
N THR A 85 -12.19 -7.00 1.01
CA THR A 85 -12.62 -8.38 1.06
C THR A 85 -11.50 -9.28 0.56
N HIS A 86 -11.23 -10.37 1.27
CA HIS A 86 -10.18 -11.33 0.91
C HIS A 86 -10.62 -12.19 -0.27
N THR A 87 -10.07 -11.94 -1.45
CA THR A 87 -10.48 -12.58 -2.70
C THR A 87 -9.39 -13.42 -3.36
N GLY A 88 -8.14 -13.29 -2.94
CA GLY A 88 -7.01 -14.05 -3.46
C GLY A 88 -6.17 -14.63 -2.35
N GLN A 89 -5.20 -15.45 -2.70
CA GLN A 89 -4.34 -16.07 -1.69
C GLN A 89 -3.47 -15.03 -1.00
N PHE A 90 -3.52 -15.02 0.33
CA PHE A 90 -2.66 -14.20 1.18
C PHE A 90 -1.74 -15.12 1.99
N ALA A 91 -0.42 -15.05 1.70
CA ALA A 91 0.57 -15.98 2.27
C ALA A 91 0.11 -17.43 2.04
N ASP A 92 -0.10 -18.20 3.10
CA ASP A 92 -0.57 -19.59 3.05
C ASP A 92 -2.11 -19.73 3.20
N ILE A 93 -2.83 -18.60 3.20
CA ILE A 93 -4.28 -18.59 3.42
C ILE A 93 -5.00 -18.45 2.08
N PRO A 94 -5.76 -19.45 1.64
CA PRO A 94 -6.59 -19.33 0.43
C PRO A 94 -7.73 -18.34 0.63
N PRO A 95 -8.38 -17.87 -0.46
CA PRO A 95 -9.44 -16.87 -0.34
C PRO A 95 -10.52 -17.28 0.66
N THR A 96 -10.81 -16.40 1.61
CA THR A 96 -11.83 -16.67 2.66
C THR A 96 -13.14 -15.93 2.42
N GLY A 97 -13.13 -14.89 1.57
CA GLY A 97 -14.29 -14.00 1.42
C GLY A 97 -14.50 -13.06 2.61
N ALA A 98 -13.60 -13.05 3.58
CA ALA A 98 -13.73 -12.25 4.78
C ALA A 98 -13.56 -10.75 4.48
N ALA A 99 -14.38 -9.93 5.14
CA ALA A 99 -14.16 -8.49 5.19
C ALA A 99 -13.12 -8.19 6.25
N ILE A 100 -12.13 -7.37 5.92
CA ILE A 100 -11.12 -6.92 6.87
C ILE A 100 -11.10 -5.41 6.97
N ARG A 101 -10.67 -4.93 8.13
CA ARG A 101 -10.36 -3.51 8.39
C ARG A 101 -9.18 -3.47 9.35
N VAL A 102 -8.04 -3.00 8.87
CA VAL A 102 -6.83 -2.91 9.68
C VAL A 102 -6.14 -1.57 9.46
N PRO A 103 -5.59 -0.95 10.53
CA PRO A 103 -4.81 0.28 10.38
C PRO A 103 -3.44 -0.06 9.75
N TYR A 104 -2.96 0.81 8.89
CA TYR A 104 -1.62 0.67 8.33
C TYR A 104 -1.04 2.05 8.00
N CYS A 105 0.26 2.06 7.74
CA CYS A 105 0.98 3.27 7.39
C CYS A 105 1.91 2.98 6.22
N VAL A 106 2.04 3.92 5.32
CA VAL A 106 3.05 3.88 4.26
C VAL A 106 3.89 5.14 4.36
N THR A 107 5.20 4.99 4.28
CA THR A 107 6.13 6.12 4.22
C THR A 107 6.78 6.18 2.85
N TYR A 108 7.10 7.40 2.42
CA TYR A 108 7.60 7.68 1.07
C TYR A 108 8.84 8.52 1.15
N ASP A 109 9.90 8.09 0.43
CA ASP A 109 11.04 8.94 0.14
C ASP A 109 10.85 9.55 -1.24
N VAL A 110 10.94 10.87 -1.34
CA VAL A 110 10.65 11.61 -2.57
C VAL A 110 11.89 12.39 -2.99
N VAL A 111 12.23 12.31 -4.25
CA VAL A 111 13.29 13.09 -4.89
C VAL A 111 12.69 13.89 -6.04
N ASP A 112 13.49 14.74 -6.70
CA ASP A 112 12.95 15.61 -7.75
C ASP A 112 12.26 14.85 -8.88
N ASP A 113 12.73 13.63 -9.19
CA ASP A 113 12.19 12.81 -10.26
C ASP A 113 10.92 12.01 -9.85
N GLY A 114 10.58 11.99 -8.59
CA GLY A 114 9.41 11.27 -8.11
C GLY A 114 9.60 10.54 -6.79
N ILE A 115 8.73 9.57 -6.53
CA ILE A 115 8.80 8.72 -5.35
C ILE A 115 9.87 7.65 -5.59
N ARG A 116 10.87 7.62 -4.72
CA ARG A 116 12.00 6.70 -4.83
C ARG A 116 11.86 5.44 -3.98
N ALA A 117 11.19 5.54 -2.84
CA ALA A 117 10.99 4.40 -1.96
C ALA A 117 9.64 4.49 -1.25
N LEU A 118 9.00 3.34 -1.13
CA LEU A 118 7.79 3.16 -0.33
C LEU A 118 8.08 2.08 0.71
N ARG A 119 7.65 2.33 1.94
CA ARG A 119 7.72 1.35 3.03
C ARG A 119 6.33 1.16 3.60
N GLY A 120 5.82 -0.07 3.47
CA GLY A 120 4.52 -0.43 4.01
C GLY A 120 4.66 -1.04 5.40
N TYR A 121 4.02 -0.42 6.38
CA TYR A 121 3.94 -0.89 7.76
C TYR A 121 2.55 -1.52 7.93
N MET A 122 2.44 -2.80 7.57
CA MET A 122 1.18 -3.54 7.56
C MET A 122 1.12 -4.47 8.78
N PRO A 123 0.02 -4.48 9.54
CA PRO A 123 -0.10 -5.37 10.69
C PRO A 123 -0.44 -6.80 10.23
N MET A 124 0.55 -7.52 9.74
CA MET A 124 0.38 -8.84 9.11
C MET A 124 -0.28 -9.84 10.06
N LEU A 125 0.08 -9.81 11.35
CA LEU A 125 -0.53 -10.70 12.33
C LEU A 125 -2.03 -10.42 12.51
N LEU A 126 -2.41 -9.15 12.57
CA LEU A 126 -3.82 -8.76 12.71
C LEU A 126 -4.62 -9.17 11.47
N ILE A 127 -4.06 -9.00 10.28
CA ILE A 127 -4.69 -9.45 9.04
C ILE A 127 -4.92 -10.96 9.10
N ARG A 128 -3.89 -11.73 9.44
CA ARG A 128 -3.98 -13.19 9.57
C ARG A 128 -5.05 -13.58 10.58
N GLN A 129 -5.09 -12.95 11.73
CA GLN A 129 -6.09 -13.24 12.76
C GLN A 129 -7.51 -13.02 12.26
N GLN A 130 -7.76 -11.91 11.56
CA GLN A 130 -9.10 -11.64 11.00
C GLN A 130 -9.49 -12.66 9.94
N LEU A 131 -8.55 -13.09 9.09
CA LEU A 131 -8.81 -14.11 8.09
C LEU A 131 -9.06 -15.49 8.71
N GLU A 132 -8.27 -15.86 9.72
CA GLU A 132 -8.40 -17.15 10.40
C GLU A 132 -9.71 -17.23 11.19
N GLN A 133 -10.15 -16.16 11.83
CA GLN A 133 -11.43 -16.11 12.54
C GLN A 133 -12.60 -16.33 11.57
N ALA A 134 -12.56 -15.73 10.39
CA ALA A 134 -13.59 -15.90 9.38
C ALA A 134 -13.63 -17.32 8.81
N SER A 135 -12.48 -18.03 8.81
CA SER A 135 -12.37 -19.41 8.31
C SER A 135 -12.65 -20.45 9.38
N ALA A 136 -12.76 -20.05 10.66
CA ALA A 136 -12.97 -20.98 11.75
C ALA A 136 -14.37 -21.62 11.66
N PRO A 137 -14.49 -22.94 11.95
CA PRO A 137 -15.81 -23.56 11.98
C PRO A 137 -16.68 -22.92 13.06
N ALA A 138 -17.97 -22.78 12.76
CA ALA A 138 -18.93 -22.28 13.73
C ALA A 138 -19.00 -23.29 14.90
N SER A 139 -18.80 -22.78 16.10
CA SER A 139 -18.86 -23.61 17.31
C SER A 139 -20.21 -23.52 17.97
#